data_63bc5b91452f689cdb5a00827b183a2f
#
_entry.id   63bc5b91452f689cdb5a00827b183a2f
#
_cell.length_a   1.000
_cell.length_b   1.000
_cell.length_c   1.000
_cell.angle_alpha   90.00
_cell.angle_beta   90.00
_cell.angle_gamma   90.00
#
_symmetry.space_group_name_H-M   'P 1'
#
loop_
_entity.id
_entity.type
_entity.pdbx_description
1 polymer ?
#
loop_
_entity_poly.entity_id
_entity_poly.type
_entity_poly.pdbx_seq_one_letter_code
_entity_poly.pdbx_strand_id
1 'polypeptide(L)'
;FVEDNETSVRELQDQIQQVRMIEMGSIFTPMKRIVRDFAVKNQKQITLDIHGADTELDKTVTEQLHGPLVHLIRNAMDHGIEKPDERDKKGKDRAGTITLRASHQEGYVIVEIEDDGKGMDPQKIYEAGVRKGIVAEGEQLSDTEAFQLIFQPGFTTTTEVTSTSGRGVGMDSVKKQIESLLGNIEIQSKVNQGTLVRL
;
A
#
# COMPACT_ATOMS: atom_id res chain seq x y z
N PHE A 1 30.28 -36.67 -11.81
CA PHE A 1 30.84 -35.55 -12.61
C PHE A 1 29.74 -34.56 -13.09
N VAL A 2 28.57 -35.05 -13.55
CA VAL A 2 27.46 -34.15 -14.00
C VAL A 2 26.64 -33.67 -12.80
N GLU A 3 26.35 -34.54 -11.83
CA GLU A 3 25.63 -34.22 -10.60
C GLU A 3 26.39 -33.25 -9.69
N ASP A 4 27.73 -33.37 -9.62
CA ASP A 4 28.56 -32.44 -8.84
C ASP A 4 28.53 -31.01 -9.42
N ASN A 5 28.43 -30.91 -10.77
CA ASN A 5 28.39 -29.60 -11.43
C ASN A 5 27.04 -28.91 -11.25
N GLU A 6 25.90 -29.64 -11.23
CA GLU A 6 24.58 -29.10 -10.98
C GLU A 6 24.44 -28.63 -9.54
N THR A 7 25.00 -29.35 -8.58
CA THR A 7 25.00 -28.97 -7.16
C THR A 7 25.82 -27.69 -6.96
N SER A 8 27.01 -27.61 -7.56
CA SER A 8 27.86 -26.41 -7.45
C SER A 8 27.24 -25.18 -8.13
N VAL A 9 26.52 -25.36 -9.25
CA VAL A 9 25.78 -24.26 -9.91
C VAL A 9 24.63 -23.76 -9.05
N ARG A 10 23.89 -24.65 -8.38
CA ARG A 10 22.82 -24.28 -7.44
C ARG A 10 23.37 -23.55 -6.23
N GLU A 11 24.45 -24.03 -5.64
CA GLU A 11 25.11 -23.37 -4.51
C GLU A 11 25.61 -21.96 -4.87
N LEU A 12 26.18 -21.79 -6.07
CA LEU A 12 26.58 -20.48 -6.58
C LEU A 12 25.38 -19.57 -6.84
N GLN A 13 24.27 -20.09 -7.36
CA GLN A 13 23.04 -19.34 -7.55
C GLN A 13 22.44 -18.88 -6.21
N ASP A 14 22.41 -19.74 -5.21
CA ASP A 14 21.94 -19.42 -3.85
C ASP A 14 22.83 -18.36 -3.18
N GLN A 15 24.15 -18.47 -3.33
CA GLN A 15 25.09 -17.46 -2.83
C GLN A 15 24.93 -16.11 -3.54
N ILE A 16 24.70 -16.09 -4.87
CA ILE A 16 24.42 -14.86 -5.61
C ILE A 16 23.10 -14.23 -5.18
N GLN A 17 22.07 -15.02 -4.89
CA GLN A 17 20.79 -14.51 -4.38
C GLN A 17 20.95 -13.92 -2.97
N GLN A 18 21.67 -14.58 -2.06
CA GLN A 18 21.93 -14.05 -0.71
C GLN A 18 22.70 -12.72 -0.73
N VAL A 19 23.62 -12.53 -1.68
CA VAL A 19 24.36 -11.26 -1.85
C VAL A 19 23.47 -10.11 -2.34
N ARG A 20 22.27 -10.40 -2.89
CA ARG A 20 21.33 -9.41 -3.40
C ARG A 20 20.21 -9.04 -2.44
N MET A 21 20.09 -9.71 -1.32
CA MET A 21 19.07 -9.38 -0.32
C MET A 21 19.41 -8.08 0.40
N ILE A 22 18.40 -7.23 0.60
CA ILE A 22 18.51 -6.02 1.40
C ILE A 22 17.33 -5.92 2.37
N GLU A 23 17.56 -5.31 3.52
CA GLU A 23 16.53 -5.11 4.52
C GLU A 23 15.46 -4.10 4.06
N MET A 24 14.20 -4.39 4.37
CA MET A 24 13.07 -3.49 4.11
C MET A 24 13.20 -2.14 4.82
N GLY A 25 13.98 -2.07 5.88
CA GLY A 25 14.34 -0.82 6.56
C GLY A 25 14.97 0.23 5.65
N SER A 26 15.65 -0.20 4.59
CA SER A 26 16.25 0.70 3.59
C SER A 26 15.23 1.57 2.87
N ILE A 27 13.99 1.06 2.64
CA ILE A 27 12.89 1.81 2.04
C ILE A 27 11.88 2.34 3.06
N PHE A 28 11.69 1.68 4.20
CA PHE A 28 10.75 2.12 5.24
C PHE A 28 11.24 3.36 6.01
N THR A 29 12.53 3.37 6.38
CA THR A 29 13.10 4.46 7.20
C THR A 29 13.00 5.85 6.53
N PRO A 30 13.30 6.00 5.24
CA PRO A 30 13.11 7.27 4.55
C PRO A 30 11.66 7.79 4.55
N MET A 31 10.67 6.91 4.68
CA MET A 31 9.25 7.29 4.69
C MET A 31 8.86 8.08 5.93
N LYS A 32 9.58 7.95 7.05
CA LYS A 32 9.39 8.80 8.25
C LYS A 32 9.48 10.29 7.91
N ARG A 33 10.43 10.66 7.05
CA ARG A 33 10.58 12.06 6.61
C ARG A 33 9.40 12.49 5.73
N ILE A 34 8.98 11.64 4.79
CA ILE A 34 7.85 11.93 3.90
C ILE A 34 6.58 12.17 4.72
N VAL A 35 6.30 11.30 5.70
CA VAL A 35 5.12 11.40 6.58
C VAL A 35 5.18 12.68 7.41
N ARG A 36 6.32 12.98 8.03
CA ARG A 36 6.50 14.20 8.84
C ARG A 36 6.30 15.47 8.01
N ASP A 37 6.95 15.56 6.86
CA ASP A 37 6.89 16.75 6.02
C ASP A 37 5.47 16.97 5.47
N PHE A 38 4.77 15.88 5.12
CA PHE A 38 3.35 15.93 4.73
C PHE A 38 2.45 16.38 5.89
N ALA A 39 2.62 15.82 7.08
CA ALA A 39 1.83 16.12 8.26
C ALA A 39 1.88 17.61 8.61
N VAL A 40 3.09 18.19 8.64
CA VAL A 40 3.30 19.62 8.88
C VAL A 40 2.62 20.48 7.81
N LYS A 41 2.81 20.16 6.53
CA LYS A 41 2.24 20.92 5.41
C LYS A 41 0.71 20.93 5.42
N ASN A 42 0.08 19.81 5.83
CA ASN A 42 -1.37 19.63 5.76
C ASN A 42 -2.07 19.80 7.11
N GLN A 43 -1.36 20.26 8.15
CA GLN A 43 -1.91 20.45 9.50
C GLN A 43 -2.56 19.18 10.07
N LYS A 44 -1.95 18.04 9.77
CA LYS A 44 -2.31 16.73 10.33
C LYS A 44 -1.28 16.32 11.38
N GLN A 45 -1.68 15.49 12.33
CA GLN A 45 -0.78 14.82 13.26
C GLN A 45 -0.74 13.35 12.87
N ILE A 46 0.43 12.85 12.46
CA ILE A 46 0.58 11.48 11.96
C ILE A 46 1.83 10.86 12.56
N THR A 47 1.67 9.68 13.15
CA THR A 47 2.74 8.81 13.59
C THR A 47 2.95 7.70 12.57
N LEU A 48 4.21 7.37 12.28
CA LEU A 48 4.57 6.23 11.44
C LEU A 48 5.29 5.18 12.28
N ASP A 49 4.62 4.04 12.45
CA ASP A 49 5.17 2.86 13.12
C ASP A 49 5.73 1.87 12.09
N ILE A 50 6.91 1.32 12.35
CA ILE A 50 7.60 0.41 11.44
C ILE A 50 7.93 -0.89 12.17
N HIS A 51 7.53 -2.02 11.60
CA HIS A 51 7.79 -3.37 12.09
C HIS A 51 8.41 -4.22 10.98
N GLY A 52 9.33 -5.12 11.34
CA GLY A 52 9.99 -6.00 10.38
C GLY A 52 10.91 -5.26 9.40
N ALA A 53 11.57 -4.18 9.87
CA ALA A 53 12.55 -3.44 9.08
C ALA A 53 13.76 -4.31 8.68
N ASP A 54 14.02 -5.37 9.44
CA ASP A 54 15.05 -6.40 9.25
C ASP A 54 14.62 -7.52 8.27
N THR A 55 13.38 -7.50 7.77
CA THR A 55 12.93 -8.45 6.74
C THR A 55 13.73 -8.24 5.47
N GLU A 56 14.36 -9.29 4.98
CA GLU A 56 15.19 -9.25 3.77
C GLU A 56 14.37 -9.54 2.52
N LEU A 57 14.65 -8.81 1.44
CA LEU A 57 14.02 -8.97 0.13
C LEU A 57 15.05 -8.69 -0.96
N ASP A 58 14.90 -9.32 -2.14
CA ASP A 58 15.76 -9.03 -3.29
C ASP A 58 15.83 -7.53 -3.58
N LYS A 59 17.02 -7.02 -3.80
CA LYS A 59 17.29 -5.60 -4.04
C LYS A 59 16.44 -5.03 -5.18
N THR A 60 16.32 -5.76 -6.28
CA THR A 60 15.56 -5.31 -7.45
C THR A 60 14.07 -5.19 -7.12
N VAL A 61 13.53 -6.16 -6.39
CA VAL A 61 12.14 -6.14 -5.92
C VAL A 61 11.93 -4.99 -4.95
N THR A 62 12.83 -4.79 -3.99
CA THR A 62 12.76 -3.70 -3.01
C THR A 62 12.79 -2.33 -3.68
N GLU A 63 13.67 -2.12 -4.68
CA GLU A 63 13.74 -0.87 -5.44
C GLU A 63 12.44 -0.61 -6.23
N GLN A 64 11.82 -1.65 -6.79
CA GLN A 64 10.56 -1.52 -7.52
C GLN A 64 9.35 -1.32 -6.60
N LEU A 65 9.37 -1.84 -5.36
CA LEU A 65 8.34 -1.63 -4.35
C LEU A 65 8.32 -0.19 -3.82
N HIS A 66 9.41 0.54 -3.87
CA HIS A 66 9.50 1.90 -3.31
C HIS A 66 8.40 2.83 -3.87
N GLY A 67 8.19 2.85 -5.19
CA GLY A 67 7.16 3.69 -5.83
C GLY A 67 5.74 3.38 -5.34
N PRO A 68 5.26 2.12 -5.45
CA PRO A 68 4.01 1.66 -4.88
C PRO A 68 3.81 2.03 -3.40
N LEU A 69 4.81 1.79 -2.55
CA LEU A 69 4.74 2.09 -1.12
C LEU A 69 4.58 3.58 -0.85
N VAL A 70 5.36 4.44 -1.50
CA VAL A 70 5.21 5.91 -1.39
C VAL A 70 3.81 6.34 -1.80
N HIS A 71 3.24 5.75 -2.85
CA HIS A 71 1.88 6.06 -3.30
C HIS A 71 0.83 5.63 -2.27
N LEU A 72 0.93 4.41 -1.73
CA LEU A 72 0.00 3.90 -0.73
C LEU A 72 0.06 4.70 0.57
N ILE A 73 1.26 5.04 1.06
CA ILE A 73 1.43 5.91 2.23
C ILE A 73 0.83 7.29 1.97
N ARG A 74 1.01 7.85 0.77
CA ARG A 74 0.40 9.13 0.42
C ARG A 74 -1.13 9.05 0.46
N ASN A 75 -1.73 7.96 -0.04
CA ASN A 75 -3.17 7.75 0.03
C ASN A 75 -3.65 7.65 1.50
N ALA A 76 -2.94 6.92 2.34
CA ALA A 76 -3.23 6.85 3.77
C ALA A 76 -3.17 8.24 4.43
N MET A 77 -2.12 9.03 4.16
CA MET A 77 -1.97 10.38 4.70
C MET A 77 -3.03 11.34 4.18
N ASP A 78 -3.32 11.32 2.89
CA ASP A 78 -4.15 12.32 2.21
C ASP A 78 -5.64 12.02 2.44
N HIS A 79 -6.02 10.80 2.16
CA HIS A 79 -7.40 10.34 2.13
C HIS A 79 -7.80 9.50 3.34
N GLY A 80 -6.87 8.82 4.01
CA GLY A 80 -7.10 7.99 5.19
C GLY A 80 -7.22 8.85 6.45
N ILE A 81 -6.10 9.40 6.92
CA ILE A 81 -6.01 10.12 8.19
C ILE A 81 -6.77 11.45 8.14
N GLU A 82 -7.66 11.66 9.10
CA GLU A 82 -8.41 12.90 9.27
C GLU A 82 -7.56 13.96 9.99
N LYS A 83 -8.00 15.23 9.93
CA LYS A 83 -7.43 16.32 10.73
C LYS A 83 -7.69 16.09 12.23
N PRO A 84 -6.83 16.61 13.13
CA PRO A 84 -6.95 16.39 14.57
C PRO A 84 -8.34 16.70 15.14
N ASP A 85 -8.94 17.82 14.73
CA ASP A 85 -10.26 18.23 15.23
C ASP A 85 -11.41 17.34 14.70
N GLU A 86 -11.24 16.72 13.52
CA GLU A 86 -12.19 15.74 12.99
C GLU A 86 -12.08 14.41 13.75
N ARG A 87 -10.85 14.02 14.12
CA ARG A 87 -10.57 12.82 14.92
C ARG A 87 -11.17 12.94 16.32
N ASP A 88 -10.97 14.11 16.98
CA ASP A 88 -11.56 14.40 18.28
C ASP A 88 -13.10 14.23 18.28
N LYS A 89 -13.77 14.77 17.25
CA LYS A 89 -15.24 14.63 17.09
C LYS A 89 -15.72 13.19 16.96
N LYS A 90 -14.83 12.30 16.51
CA LYS A 90 -15.09 10.86 16.35
C LYS A 90 -14.60 10.02 17.54
N GLY A 91 -14.07 10.66 18.58
CA GLY A 91 -13.54 9.96 19.76
C GLY A 91 -12.23 9.20 19.48
N LYS A 92 -11.48 9.61 18.45
CA LYS A 92 -10.15 9.07 18.11
C LYS A 92 -9.06 9.95 18.71
N ASP A 93 -7.85 9.38 18.87
CA ASP A 93 -6.66 10.15 19.21
C ASP A 93 -6.39 11.22 18.16
N ARG A 94 -5.93 12.41 18.58
CA ARG A 94 -5.62 13.53 17.67
C ARG A 94 -4.59 13.17 16.61
N ALA A 95 -3.60 12.37 16.97
CA ALA A 95 -2.63 11.82 16.06
C ALA A 95 -3.16 10.54 15.41
N GLY A 96 -3.20 10.50 14.08
CA GLY A 96 -3.45 9.27 13.33
C GLY A 96 -2.18 8.44 13.24
N THR A 97 -2.34 7.12 13.13
CA THR A 97 -1.24 6.18 13.01
C THR A 97 -1.26 5.52 11.65
N ILE A 98 -0.09 5.50 11.01
CA ILE A 98 0.18 4.65 9.84
C ILE A 98 1.19 3.62 10.28
N THR A 99 0.91 2.34 10.04
CA THR A 99 1.80 1.24 10.38
C THR A 99 2.29 0.56 9.12
N LEU A 100 3.61 0.40 9.00
CA LEU A 100 4.27 -0.40 7.98
C LEU A 100 4.77 -1.70 8.60
N ARG A 101 4.42 -2.83 8.00
CA ARG A 101 4.93 -4.14 8.44
C ARG A 101 5.53 -4.89 7.26
N ALA A 102 6.61 -5.60 7.51
CA ALA A 102 7.13 -6.61 6.60
C ALA A 102 7.38 -7.91 7.37
N SER A 103 7.09 -9.04 6.76
CA SER A 103 7.32 -10.35 7.36
C SER A 103 7.45 -11.44 6.31
N HIS A 104 8.16 -12.52 6.63
CA HIS A 104 8.15 -13.75 5.83
C HIS A 104 7.01 -14.66 6.30
N GLN A 105 6.14 -15.07 5.36
CA GLN A 105 5.05 -16.01 5.62
C GLN A 105 4.96 -17.01 4.48
N GLU A 106 5.07 -18.30 4.78
CA GLU A 106 4.88 -19.40 3.83
C GLU A 106 5.67 -19.28 2.51
N GLY A 107 6.88 -18.72 2.57
CA GLY A 107 7.75 -18.53 1.40
C GLY A 107 7.52 -17.23 0.62
N TYR A 108 6.62 -16.37 1.11
CA TYR A 108 6.38 -15.04 0.58
C TYR A 108 6.87 -13.96 1.54
N VAL A 109 7.18 -12.79 1.01
CA VAL A 109 7.31 -11.57 1.81
C VAL A 109 5.98 -10.86 1.77
N ILE A 110 5.40 -10.64 2.93
CA ILE A 110 4.16 -9.87 3.09
C ILE A 110 4.53 -8.46 3.55
N VAL A 111 4.04 -7.46 2.82
CA VAL A 111 4.19 -6.05 3.18
C VAL A 111 2.81 -5.45 3.42
N GLU A 112 2.60 -4.89 4.61
CA GLU A 112 1.33 -4.30 5.01
C GLU A 112 1.48 -2.82 5.29
N ILE A 113 0.51 -2.05 4.81
CA ILE A 113 0.34 -0.63 5.10
C ILE A 113 -1.04 -0.48 5.74
N GLU A 114 -1.09 -0.09 6.99
CA GLU A 114 -2.33 0.08 7.76
C GLU A 114 -2.44 1.53 8.24
N ASP A 115 -3.62 2.13 8.10
CA ASP A 115 -3.96 3.41 8.73
C ASP A 115 -5.19 3.27 9.65
N ASP A 116 -5.25 4.08 10.70
CA ASP A 116 -6.39 4.18 11.62
C ASP A 116 -7.35 5.33 11.26
N GLY A 117 -7.37 5.69 9.98
CA GLY A 117 -8.12 6.82 9.45
C GLY A 117 -9.63 6.57 9.30
N LYS A 118 -10.25 7.32 8.40
CA LYS A 118 -11.71 7.25 8.20
C LYS A 118 -12.19 5.96 7.53
N GLY A 119 -11.28 5.17 6.96
CA GLY A 119 -11.62 4.01 6.16
C GLY A 119 -12.36 4.35 4.87
N MET A 120 -12.83 3.31 4.20
CA MET A 120 -13.58 3.40 2.96
C MET A 120 -14.97 2.80 3.12
N ASP A 121 -15.94 3.40 2.48
CA ASP A 121 -17.32 2.95 2.43
C ASP A 121 -17.54 2.16 1.13
N PRO A 122 -17.74 0.84 1.20
CA PRO A 122 -17.89 0.00 0.01
C PRO A 122 -19.13 0.41 -0.82
N GLN A 123 -20.19 0.91 -0.17
CA GLN A 123 -21.37 1.37 -0.88
C GLN A 123 -21.07 2.60 -1.76
N LYS A 124 -20.29 3.56 -1.26
CA LYS A 124 -19.89 4.75 -2.05
C LYS A 124 -18.97 4.38 -3.21
N ILE A 125 -18.12 3.37 -3.02
CA ILE A 125 -17.25 2.84 -4.09
C ILE A 125 -18.12 2.19 -5.16
N TYR A 126 -19.09 1.34 -4.77
CA TYR A 126 -20.05 0.73 -5.67
C TYR A 126 -20.81 1.80 -6.49
N GLU A 127 -21.41 2.79 -5.83
CA GLU A 127 -22.12 3.88 -6.49
C GLU A 127 -21.23 4.66 -7.48
N ALA A 128 -19.95 4.87 -7.13
CA ALA A 128 -18.99 5.48 -8.05
C ALA A 128 -18.70 4.57 -9.25
N GLY A 129 -18.64 3.26 -9.05
CA GLY A 129 -18.49 2.26 -10.11
C GLY A 129 -19.67 2.26 -11.08
N VAL A 130 -20.88 2.31 -10.57
CA VAL A 130 -22.11 2.40 -11.38
C VAL A 130 -22.13 3.70 -12.18
N ARG A 131 -21.86 4.86 -11.55
CA ARG A 131 -21.80 6.15 -12.26
C ARG A 131 -20.78 6.19 -13.39
N LYS A 132 -19.71 5.41 -13.27
CA LYS A 132 -18.65 5.31 -14.28
C LYS A 132 -18.90 4.21 -15.31
N GLY A 133 -19.98 3.44 -15.19
CA GLY A 133 -20.32 2.34 -16.07
C GLY A 133 -19.38 1.13 -15.94
N ILE A 134 -18.67 1.00 -14.81
CA ILE A 134 -17.77 -0.13 -14.53
C ILE A 134 -18.57 -1.30 -13.97
N VAL A 135 -19.65 -1.01 -13.23
CA VAL A 135 -20.55 -1.98 -12.59
C VAL A 135 -21.96 -1.72 -13.08
N ALA A 136 -22.74 -2.76 -13.34
CA ALA A 136 -24.13 -2.62 -13.73
C ALA A 136 -24.99 -2.18 -12.53
N GLU A 137 -26.01 -1.37 -12.78
CA GLU A 137 -26.96 -0.97 -11.74
C GLU A 137 -27.73 -2.20 -11.22
N GLY A 138 -27.73 -2.38 -9.89
CA GLY A 138 -28.36 -3.53 -9.24
C GLY A 138 -27.49 -4.79 -9.12
N GLU A 139 -26.26 -4.76 -9.63
CA GLU A 139 -25.27 -5.83 -9.41
C GLU A 139 -24.91 -5.89 -7.92
N GLN A 140 -24.96 -7.07 -7.32
CA GLN A 140 -24.59 -7.25 -5.93
C GLN A 140 -23.11 -7.59 -5.82
N LEU A 141 -22.34 -6.72 -5.18
CA LEU A 141 -20.94 -6.93 -4.87
C LEU A 141 -20.76 -7.11 -3.37
N SER A 142 -19.88 -8.02 -2.97
CA SER A 142 -19.35 -8.05 -1.61
C SER A 142 -18.47 -6.81 -1.37
N ASP A 143 -18.20 -6.48 -0.10
CA ASP A 143 -17.31 -5.37 0.26
C ASP A 143 -15.92 -5.53 -0.38
N THR A 144 -15.40 -6.77 -0.41
CA THR A 144 -14.10 -7.08 -1.04
C THR A 144 -14.12 -6.80 -2.54
N GLU A 145 -15.19 -7.20 -3.25
CA GLU A 145 -15.33 -6.92 -4.68
C GLU A 145 -15.50 -5.43 -4.95
N ALA A 146 -16.24 -4.71 -4.09
CA ALA A 146 -16.35 -3.26 -4.18
C ALA A 146 -14.97 -2.58 -4.04
N PHE A 147 -14.12 -3.01 -3.09
CA PHE A 147 -12.77 -2.47 -2.95
C PHE A 147 -11.89 -2.77 -4.17
N GLN A 148 -12.08 -3.89 -4.89
CA GLN A 148 -11.35 -4.17 -6.11
C GLN A 148 -11.62 -3.16 -7.25
N LEU A 149 -12.75 -2.46 -7.23
CA LEU A 149 -13.05 -1.42 -8.20
C LEU A 149 -12.04 -0.26 -8.18
N ILE A 150 -11.40 -0.01 -7.02
CA ILE A 150 -10.40 1.06 -6.85
C ILE A 150 -9.19 0.87 -7.79
N PHE A 151 -8.93 -0.38 -8.16
CA PHE A 151 -7.83 -0.73 -9.06
C PHE A 151 -8.20 -0.68 -10.55
N GLN A 152 -9.45 -0.37 -10.88
CA GLN A 152 -9.85 -0.23 -12.29
C GLN A 152 -9.25 1.03 -12.90
N PRO A 153 -8.80 0.98 -14.17
CA PRO A 153 -8.25 2.15 -14.85
C PRO A 153 -9.23 3.34 -14.81
N GLY A 154 -8.73 4.51 -14.40
CA GLY A 154 -9.55 5.71 -14.32
C GLY A 154 -10.55 5.74 -13.15
N PHE A 155 -10.50 4.76 -12.23
CA PHE A 155 -11.31 4.79 -11.01
C PHE A 155 -10.68 5.77 -10.01
N THR A 156 -11.29 6.93 -9.86
CA THR A 156 -10.98 7.88 -8.78
C THR A 156 -12.30 8.21 -8.09
N THR A 157 -12.31 8.18 -6.77
CA THR A 157 -13.49 8.57 -5.96
C THR A 157 -13.64 10.09 -5.83
N THR A 158 -12.59 10.84 -6.18
CA THR A 158 -12.59 12.31 -6.16
C THR A 158 -12.87 12.88 -7.55
N THR A 159 -13.80 13.81 -7.61
CA THR A 159 -14.14 14.60 -8.81
C THR A 159 -13.07 15.64 -9.17
N GLU A 160 -12.13 15.89 -8.29
CA GLU A 160 -11.03 16.84 -8.52
C GLU A 160 -9.74 16.10 -8.90
N VAL A 161 -9.31 16.33 -10.13
CA VAL A 161 -7.94 16.02 -10.56
C VAL A 161 -7.02 17.00 -9.86
N THR A 162 -6.55 16.64 -8.65
CA THR A 162 -5.54 17.45 -7.98
C THR A 162 -4.23 17.32 -8.75
N SER A 163 -3.81 18.43 -9.34
CA SER A 163 -2.61 18.61 -10.16
C SER A 163 -1.27 18.33 -9.44
N THR A 164 -1.31 17.78 -8.24
CA THR A 164 -0.14 17.56 -7.37
C THR A 164 0.57 16.23 -7.64
N SER A 165 -0.01 15.33 -8.43
CA SER A 165 0.63 14.09 -8.87
C SER A 165 1.14 14.30 -10.30
N GLY A 166 2.36 14.73 -10.46
CA GLY A 166 2.98 15.07 -11.73
C GLY A 166 3.16 13.95 -12.77
N ARG A 167 2.45 12.88 -12.65
CA ARG A 167 2.12 11.83 -13.64
C ARG A 167 1.00 11.04 -13.01
N GLY A 168 -0.22 11.07 -13.51
CA GLY A 168 -1.42 10.41 -13.01
C GLY A 168 -1.23 8.92 -12.63
N VAL A 169 -0.48 8.68 -11.56
CA VAL A 169 -0.28 7.33 -11.00
C VAL A 169 -1.51 7.05 -10.15
N GLY A 170 -2.41 6.24 -10.67
CA GLY A 170 -3.58 5.77 -9.94
C GLY A 170 -3.31 4.43 -9.24
N MET A 171 -4.30 3.95 -8.50
CA MET A 171 -4.23 2.62 -7.86
C MET A 171 -4.11 1.48 -8.88
N ASP A 172 -4.60 1.67 -10.11
CA ASP A 172 -4.41 0.75 -11.23
C ASP A 172 -2.92 0.59 -11.60
N SER A 173 -2.15 1.67 -11.54
CA SER A 173 -0.70 1.61 -11.77
C SER A 173 0.02 0.90 -10.64
N VAL A 174 -0.38 1.13 -9.38
CA VAL A 174 0.15 0.40 -8.22
C VAL A 174 -0.08 -1.10 -8.39
N LYS A 175 -1.31 -1.51 -8.71
CA LYS A 175 -1.64 -2.92 -8.93
C LYS A 175 -0.78 -3.54 -10.02
N LYS A 176 -0.64 -2.89 -11.19
CA LYS A 176 0.20 -3.39 -12.30
C LYS A 176 1.66 -3.54 -11.90
N GLN A 177 2.21 -2.60 -11.10
CA GLN A 177 3.58 -2.71 -10.62
C GLN A 177 3.76 -3.91 -9.66
N ILE A 178 2.82 -4.13 -8.74
CA ILE A 178 2.86 -5.29 -7.84
C ILE A 178 2.70 -6.60 -8.64
N GLU A 179 1.77 -6.67 -9.59
CA GLU A 179 1.60 -7.84 -10.46
C GLU A 179 2.85 -8.13 -11.31
N SER A 180 3.58 -7.11 -11.75
CA SER A 180 4.85 -7.28 -12.48
C SER A 180 5.97 -7.89 -11.63
N LEU A 181 5.85 -7.80 -10.30
CA LEU A 181 6.71 -8.46 -9.33
C LEU A 181 6.22 -9.86 -8.94
N LEU A 182 5.19 -10.38 -9.64
CA LEU A 182 4.50 -11.63 -9.32
C LEU A 182 3.82 -11.59 -7.94
N GLY A 183 3.56 -10.40 -7.42
CA GLY A 183 2.85 -10.16 -6.17
C GLY A 183 1.34 -9.98 -6.38
N ASN A 184 0.62 -9.92 -5.28
CA ASN A 184 -0.79 -9.60 -5.21
C ASN A 184 -1.02 -8.36 -4.37
N ILE A 185 -2.16 -7.69 -4.53
CA ILE A 185 -2.56 -6.54 -3.70
C ILE A 185 -4.00 -6.73 -3.22
N GLU A 186 -4.19 -6.64 -1.92
CA GLU A 186 -5.48 -6.76 -1.25
C GLU A 186 -5.76 -5.54 -0.40
N ILE A 187 -7.04 -5.17 -0.31
CA ILE A 187 -7.51 -4.07 0.53
C ILE A 187 -8.59 -4.58 1.47
N GLN A 188 -8.43 -4.26 2.74
CA GLN A 188 -9.47 -4.41 3.77
C GLN A 188 -9.69 -3.04 4.40
N SER A 189 -10.94 -2.64 4.51
CA SER A 189 -11.25 -1.33 5.09
C SER A 189 -12.57 -1.37 5.83
N LYS A 190 -12.66 -0.54 6.87
CA LYS A 190 -13.90 -0.37 7.62
C LYS A 190 -14.06 1.11 7.97
N VAL A 191 -15.26 1.62 7.75
CA VAL A 191 -15.62 3.01 8.01
C VAL A 191 -15.28 3.39 9.46
N ASN A 192 -14.58 4.49 9.63
CA ASN A 192 -14.06 5.04 10.89
C ASN A 192 -13.04 4.15 11.66
N GLN A 193 -12.60 3.04 11.10
CA GLN A 193 -11.55 2.19 11.70
C GLN A 193 -10.23 2.21 10.94
N GLY A 194 -10.27 2.56 9.64
CA GLY A 194 -9.08 2.68 8.81
C GLY A 194 -9.03 1.70 7.65
N THR A 195 -7.86 1.58 7.06
CA THR A 195 -7.61 0.76 5.87
C THR A 195 -6.31 -0.03 6.03
N LEU A 196 -6.34 -1.30 5.66
CA LEU A 196 -5.19 -2.18 5.51
C LEU A 196 -5.01 -2.51 4.03
N VAL A 197 -3.83 -2.26 3.51
CA VAL A 197 -3.38 -2.73 2.20
C VAL A 197 -2.28 -3.75 2.40
N ARG A 198 -2.44 -4.93 1.82
CA ARG A 198 -1.47 -6.03 1.86
C ARG A 198 -0.95 -6.31 0.46
N LEU A 199 0.36 -6.43 0.38
CA LEU A 199 1.10 -6.77 -0.83
C LEU A 199 1.78 -8.12 -0.68
#